data_a2be252cb0c6d7929051ed997d267071
#
_entry.id   a2be252cb0c6d7929051ed997d267071
#
_cell.length_a   1.000
_cell.length_b   1.000
_cell.length_c   1.000
_cell.angle_alpha   90.00
_cell.angle_beta   90.00
_cell.angle_gamma   90.00
#
_symmetry.space_group_name_H-M   'P 1'
#
loop_
_entity.id
_entity.type
_entity.pdbx_description
1 polymer ?
#
loop_
_entity_poly.entity_id
_entity_poly.type
_entity_poly.pdbx_seq_one_letter_code
_entity_poly.pdbx_strand_id
1 'polypeptide(L)'
;MVVSDRFLVTGALGCIGAWTCRLLVDEGVPVTAFDLGSDPHRLRLIMQPQELDRIDFVTGDITELEAVERALDEHEITNVVHLAALQVPFCKADPVLGARVNVVGTVNVFEAAKRAGLRTTIAYASSAAVYDERGEIAPRTLYGVYKIANEGTARLYWADDGMASIGLRPFIVYGPGRDQGLTAAPTLAMQAAAHHEPYTIPFGGRTQMHYAPDVARGFVRAARSAPEGAAVYNLGGEAVALAEVARLIGPEVEVDEQPLPFPDELPEPWFDTPLTPLADGITQTVELFRSVV
;
A
#
# COMPACT_ATOMS: atom_id res chain seq x y z
N MET A 1 30.29 -11.41 -0.45
CA MET A 1 29.38 -11.60 -1.60
C MET A 1 28.20 -10.70 -1.36
N VAL A 2 27.81 -9.86 -2.31
CA VAL A 2 26.57 -9.09 -2.21
C VAL A 2 25.45 -10.12 -2.42
N VAL A 3 24.64 -10.34 -1.39
CA VAL A 3 23.46 -11.18 -1.50
C VAL A 3 22.51 -10.45 -2.44
N SER A 4 22.05 -11.12 -3.49
CA SER A 4 21.04 -10.50 -4.40
C SER A 4 19.72 -10.35 -3.67
N ASP A 5 19.03 -9.23 -3.89
CA ASP A 5 17.69 -9.00 -3.35
C ASP A 5 16.71 -10.11 -3.76
N ARG A 6 15.95 -10.61 -2.80
CA ARG A 6 14.82 -11.54 -2.98
C ARG A 6 13.67 -11.04 -2.09
N PHE A 7 12.61 -10.60 -2.69
CA PHE A 7 11.53 -9.92 -1.97
C PHE A 7 10.36 -10.83 -1.61
N LEU A 8 9.90 -10.74 -0.37
CA LEU A 8 8.56 -11.16 0.03
C LEU A 8 7.64 -9.95 0.03
N VAL A 9 6.56 -10.00 -0.74
CA VAL A 9 5.50 -9.00 -0.72
C VAL A 9 4.25 -9.64 -0.14
N THR A 10 3.84 -9.25 1.06
CA THR A 10 2.59 -9.73 1.66
C THR A 10 1.45 -8.79 1.27
N GLY A 11 0.24 -9.33 1.07
CA GLY A 11 -0.85 -8.56 0.48
C GLY A 11 -0.58 -8.23 -1.00
N ALA A 12 0.15 -9.13 -1.66
CA ALA A 12 0.66 -8.96 -3.02
C ALA A 12 -0.44 -8.82 -4.08
N LEU A 13 -1.62 -9.39 -3.84
CA LEU A 13 -2.79 -9.29 -4.73
C LEU A 13 -3.63 -8.02 -4.48
N GLY A 14 -3.26 -7.18 -3.50
CA GLY A 14 -3.80 -5.84 -3.32
C GLY A 14 -3.24 -4.84 -4.34
N CYS A 15 -3.82 -3.61 -4.39
CA CYS A 15 -3.40 -2.57 -5.33
C CYS A 15 -1.90 -2.25 -5.23
N ILE A 16 -1.41 -1.83 -4.06
CA ILE A 16 0.00 -1.47 -3.87
C ILE A 16 0.90 -2.70 -4.03
N GLY A 17 0.45 -3.87 -3.54
CA GLY A 17 1.17 -5.14 -3.68
C GLY A 17 1.41 -5.53 -5.13
N ALA A 18 0.39 -5.43 -5.97
CA ALA A 18 0.50 -5.72 -7.40
C ALA A 18 1.53 -4.80 -8.09
N TRP A 19 1.50 -3.49 -7.81
CA TRP A 19 2.50 -2.57 -8.35
C TRP A 19 3.90 -2.81 -7.78
N THR A 20 4.02 -3.24 -6.52
CA THR A 20 5.30 -3.64 -5.93
C THR A 20 5.88 -4.85 -6.65
N CYS A 21 5.08 -5.89 -6.89
CA CYS A 21 5.50 -7.05 -7.67
C CYS A 21 5.88 -6.65 -9.10
N ARG A 22 5.08 -5.82 -9.78
CA ARG A 22 5.36 -5.31 -11.13
C ARG A 22 6.74 -4.63 -11.18
N LEU A 23 7.02 -3.70 -10.28
CA LEU A 23 8.30 -2.97 -10.26
C LEU A 23 9.49 -3.91 -10.06
N LEU A 24 9.38 -4.88 -9.16
CA LEU A 24 10.44 -5.86 -8.89
C LEU A 24 10.69 -6.76 -10.11
N VAL A 25 9.62 -7.20 -10.79
CA VAL A 25 9.74 -7.98 -12.03
C VAL A 25 10.39 -7.16 -13.14
N ASP A 26 10.06 -5.87 -13.29
CA ASP A 26 10.68 -4.97 -14.28
C ASP A 26 12.18 -4.80 -14.03
N GLU A 27 12.60 -4.75 -12.76
CA GLU A 27 14.00 -4.69 -12.35
C GLU A 27 14.73 -6.03 -12.46
N GLY A 28 14.04 -7.14 -12.75
CA GLY A 28 14.62 -8.48 -12.79
C GLY A 28 14.93 -9.06 -11.41
N VAL A 29 14.29 -8.56 -10.36
CA VAL A 29 14.47 -9.00 -8.98
C VAL A 29 13.49 -10.12 -8.65
N PRO A 30 13.94 -11.25 -8.06
CA PRO A 30 13.06 -12.31 -7.58
C PRO A 30 12.04 -11.80 -6.58
N VAL A 31 10.75 -12.12 -6.80
CA VAL A 31 9.65 -11.69 -5.94
C VAL A 31 8.72 -12.86 -5.62
N THR A 32 8.44 -13.03 -4.34
CA THR A 32 7.45 -13.96 -3.80
C THR A 32 6.22 -13.17 -3.40
N ALA A 33 5.11 -13.43 -4.07
CA ALA A 33 3.80 -12.82 -3.83
C ALA A 33 3.03 -13.66 -2.80
N PHE A 34 2.99 -13.21 -1.55
CA PHE A 34 2.26 -13.87 -0.46
C PHE A 34 0.91 -13.21 -0.24
N ASP A 35 -0.17 -13.97 -0.38
CA ASP A 35 -1.54 -13.47 -0.16
C ASP A 35 -2.46 -14.61 0.30
N LEU A 36 -3.57 -14.26 0.96
CA LEU A 36 -4.64 -15.20 1.29
C LEU A 36 -5.42 -15.62 0.05
N GLY A 37 -5.61 -14.69 -0.90
CA GLY A 37 -6.28 -14.92 -2.17
C GLY A 37 -5.41 -15.67 -3.18
N SER A 38 -6.04 -16.16 -4.24
CA SER A 38 -5.37 -16.83 -5.36
C SER A 38 -5.65 -16.20 -6.72
N ASP A 39 -6.50 -15.15 -6.77
CA ASP A 39 -6.85 -14.47 -8.02
C ASP A 39 -5.97 -13.23 -8.25
N PRO A 40 -4.98 -13.27 -9.17
CA PRO A 40 -4.10 -12.15 -9.45
C PRO A 40 -4.72 -11.13 -10.44
N HIS A 41 -6.03 -10.86 -10.37
CA HIS A 41 -6.70 -9.98 -11.34
C HIS A 41 -6.07 -8.59 -11.44
N ARG A 42 -5.59 -8.00 -10.32
CA ARG A 42 -4.91 -6.69 -10.35
C ARG A 42 -3.54 -6.75 -10.99
N LEU A 43 -2.82 -7.88 -10.82
CA LEU A 43 -1.58 -8.11 -11.56
C LEU A 43 -1.85 -8.28 -13.06
N ARG A 44 -2.87 -9.06 -13.43
CA ARG A 44 -3.28 -9.20 -14.85
C ARG A 44 -3.70 -7.89 -15.51
N LEU A 45 -4.18 -6.93 -14.73
CA LEU A 45 -4.51 -5.60 -15.24
C LEU A 45 -3.28 -4.81 -15.69
N ILE A 46 -2.13 -5.04 -15.06
CA ILE A 46 -0.92 -4.22 -15.21
C ILE A 46 0.28 -4.97 -15.77
N MET A 47 0.19 -6.29 -15.95
CA MET A 47 1.29 -7.16 -16.39
C MET A 47 0.84 -8.11 -17.52
N GLN A 48 1.77 -8.44 -18.40
CA GLN A 48 1.56 -9.48 -19.41
C GLN A 48 1.70 -10.87 -18.79
N PRO A 49 1.09 -11.92 -19.38
CA PRO A 49 1.18 -13.28 -18.84
C PRO A 49 2.61 -13.78 -18.60
N GLN A 50 3.54 -13.47 -19.51
CA GLN A 50 4.95 -13.88 -19.39
C GLN A 50 5.69 -13.18 -18.24
N GLU A 51 5.21 -12.01 -17.82
CA GLU A 51 5.75 -11.28 -16.66
C GLU A 51 5.23 -11.90 -15.36
N LEU A 52 3.99 -12.38 -15.34
CA LEU A 52 3.40 -13.11 -14.21
C LEU A 52 4.13 -14.42 -13.91
N ASP A 53 4.62 -15.11 -14.95
CA ASP A 53 5.40 -16.35 -14.81
C ASP A 53 6.73 -16.15 -14.02
N ARG A 54 7.14 -14.89 -13.80
CA ARG A 54 8.34 -14.52 -13.05
C ARG A 54 8.07 -14.27 -11.58
N ILE A 55 6.83 -14.43 -11.12
CA ILE A 55 6.41 -14.24 -9.74
C ILE A 55 6.19 -15.61 -9.09
N ASP A 56 6.81 -15.84 -7.93
CA ASP A 56 6.52 -17.00 -7.09
C ASP A 56 5.25 -16.71 -6.26
N PHE A 57 4.12 -17.33 -6.61
CA PHE A 57 2.87 -17.15 -5.88
C PHE A 57 2.76 -18.12 -4.71
N VAL A 58 2.61 -17.57 -3.51
CA VAL A 58 2.39 -18.32 -2.26
C VAL A 58 1.05 -17.94 -1.65
N THR A 59 0.13 -18.91 -1.59
CA THR A 59 -1.12 -18.73 -0.84
C THR A 59 -0.89 -19.03 0.63
N GLY A 60 -1.16 -18.04 1.49
CA GLY A 60 -0.97 -18.19 2.93
C GLY A 60 -1.74 -17.15 3.74
N ASP A 61 -2.07 -17.51 4.98
CA ASP A 61 -2.72 -16.62 5.93
C ASP A 61 -1.66 -15.88 6.76
N ILE A 62 -1.67 -14.55 6.72
CA ILE A 62 -0.74 -13.72 7.49
C ILE A 62 -0.92 -13.88 9.01
N THR A 63 -2.07 -14.39 9.45
CA THR A 63 -2.34 -14.65 10.86
C THR A 63 -1.68 -15.92 11.39
N GLU A 64 -1.11 -16.75 10.49
CA GLU A 64 -0.42 -18.00 10.79
C GLU A 64 1.10 -17.79 10.68
N LEU A 65 1.77 -17.73 11.83
CA LEU A 65 3.22 -17.46 11.90
C LEU A 65 4.03 -18.43 11.04
N GLU A 66 3.73 -19.72 11.13
CA GLU A 66 4.43 -20.78 10.40
C GLU A 66 4.27 -20.66 8.87
N ALA A 67 3.19 -20.05 8.39
CA ALA A 67 3.02 -19.78 6.96
C ALA A 67 4.01 -18.71 6.47
N VAL A 68 4.22 -17.67 7.29
CA VAL A 68 5.17 -16.60 6.99
C VAL A 68 6.62 -17.12 7.10
N GLU A 69 6.94 -17.92 8.14
CA GLU A 69 8.26 -18.53 8.32
C GLU A 69 8.64 -19.39 7.11
N ARG A 70 7.72 -20.27 6.67
CA ARG A 70 7.96 -21.11 5.48
C ARG A 70 8.22 -20.27 4.24
N ALA A 71 7.44 -19.22 4.01
CA ALA A 71 7.64 -18.35 2.84
C ALA A 71 9.01 -17.67 2.85
N LEU A 72 9.49 -17.24 4.03
CA LEU A 72 10.84 -16.65 4.17
C LEU A 72 11.95 -17.66 3.87
N ASP A 73 11.82 -18.88 4.37
CA ASP A 73 12.85 -19.93 4.29
C ASP A 73 12.90 -20.57 2.89
N GLU A 74 11.75 -21.05 2.38
CA GLU A 74 11.67 -21.76 1.10
C GLU A 74 12.07 -20.89 -0.11
N HIS A 75 11.85 -19.57 -0.02
CA HIS A 75 12.19 -18.62 -1.08
C HIS A 75 13.47 -17.81 -0.81
N GLU A 76 14.21 -18.14 0.26
CA GLU A 76 15.48 -17.49 0.64
C GLU A 76 15.37 -15.95 0.68
N ILE A 77 14.29 -15.47 1.30
CA ILE A 77 13.93 -14.04 1.29
C ILE A 77 14.98 -13.19 2.01
N THR A 78 15.31 -12.06 1.41
CA THR A 78 16.23 -11.08 1.99
C THR A 78 15.54 -9.75 2.35
N ASN A 79 14.45 -9.40 1.67
CA ASN A 79 13.73 -8.14 1.83
C ASN A 79 12.23 -8.36 1.99
N VAL A 80 11.59 -7.60 2.88
CA VAL A 80 10.16 -7.73 3.15
C VAL A 80 9.44 -6.41 2.91
N VAL A 81 8.38 -6.48 2.09
CA VAL A 81 7.37 -5.43 1.95
C VAL A 81 6.04 -5.96 2.48
N HIS A 82 5.63 -5.50 3.66
CA HIS A 82 4.44 -5.96 4.35
C HIS A 82 3.25 -5.03 4.09
N LEU A 83 2.32 -5.47 3.23
CA LEU A 83 1.13 -4.72 2.82
C LEU A 83 -0.19 -5.44 3.18
N ALA A 84 -0.13 -6.70 3.64
CA ALA A 84 -1.31 -7.47 4.02
C ALA A 84 -2.08 -6.75 5.14
N ALA A 85 -3.33 -6.39 4.85
CA ALA A 85 -4.19 -5.67 5.79
C ALA A 85 -5.65 -5.73 5.34
N LEU A 86 -6.58 -5.72 6.29
CA LEU A 86 -7.97 -5.41 6.06
C LEU A 86 -8.21 -3.90 6.16
N GLN A 87 -8.93 -3.34 5.20
CA GLN A 87 -9.25 -1.91 5.12
C GLN A 87 -10.37 -1.51 6.10
N VAL A 88 -10.62 -0.20 6.23
CA VAL A 88 -11.58 0.41 7.16
C VAL A 88 -12.94 -0.30 7.18
N PRO A 89 -13.64 -0.56 6.03
CA PRO A 89 -14.97 -1.17 6.07
C PRO A 89 -14.93 -2.60 6.62
N PHE A 90 -13.91 -3.37 6.33
CA PHE A 90 -13.75 -4.75 6.81
C PHE A 90 -13.43 -4.80 8.31
N CYS A 91 -12.54 -3.91 8.79
CA CYS A 91 -12.25 -3.77 10.22
C CYS A 91 -13.48 -3.31 11.02
N LYS A 92 -14.38 -2.53 10.42
CA LYS A 92 -15.65 -2.13 11.04
C LYS A 92 -16.64 -3.28 11.07
N ALA A 93 -16.71 -4.07 10.01
CA ALA A 93 -17.64 -5.21 9.90
C ALA A 93 -17.25 -6.37 10.84
N ASP A 94 -15.96 -6.69 10.94
CA ASP A 94 -15.41 -7.70 11.85
C ASP A 94 -14.16 -7.17 12.54
N PRO A 95 -14.29 -6.54 13.73
CA PRO A 95 -13.17 -5.98 14.47
C PRO A 95 -12.14 -7.03 14.92
N VAL A 96 -12.59 -8.25 15.25
CA VAL A 96 -11.70 -9.32 15.73
C VAL A 96 -10.83 -9.82 14.59
N LEU A 97 -11.41 -10.10 13.43
CA LEU A 97 -10.65 -10.45 12.22
C LEU A 97 -9.75 -9.28 11.81
N GLY A 98 -10.25 -8.04 11.88
CA GLY A 98 -9.48 -6.83 11.64
C GLY A 98 -8.21 -6.76 12.49
N ALA A 99 -8.31 -7.02 13.79
CA ALA A 99 -7.17 -7.04 14.69
C ALA A 99 -6.21 -8.21 14.38
N ARG A 100 -6.73 -9.40 14.11
CA ARG A 100 -5.92 -10.58 13.77
C ARG A 100 -5.07 -10.30 12.52
N VAL A 101 -5.69 -9.85 11.43
CA VAL A 101 -4.97 -9.60 10.18
C VAL A 101 -4.03 -8.41 10.31
N ASN A 102 -4.50 -7.26 10.84
CA ASN A 102 -3.70 -6.05 10.82
C ASN A 102 -2.65 -6.02 11.94
N VAL A 103 -2.93 -6.53 13.14
CA VAL A 103 -2.00 -6.45 14.27
C VAL A 103 -1.22 -7.75 14.43
N VAL A 104 -1.91 -8.90 14.61
CA VAL A 104 -1.23 -10.19 14.77
C VAL A 104 -0.44 -10.54 13.52
N GLY A 105 -0.99 -10.31 12.33
CA GLY A 105 -0.27 -10.50 11.06
C GLY A 105 1.02 -9.69 10.96
N THR A 106 1.00 -8.43 11.41
CA THR A 106 2.23 -7.61 11.46
C THR A 106 3.25 -8.18 12.47
N VAL A 107 2.81 -8.58 13.67
CA VAL A 107 3.69 -9.24 14.65
C VAL A 107 4.29 -10.52 14.05
N ASN A 108 3.50 -11.34 13.34
CA ASN A 108 4.00 -12.56 12.70
C ASN A 108 5.10 -12.27 11.67
N VAL A 109 4.96 -11.20 10.87
CA VAL A 109 6.01 -10.80 9.92
C VAL A 109 7.31 -10.42 10.63
N PHE A 110 7.23 -9.60 11.68
CA PHE A 110 8.42 -9.23 12.45
C PHE A 110 9.05 -10.44 13.15
N GLU A 111 8.23 -11.29 13.78
CA GLU A 111 8.72 -12.48 14.48
C GLU A 111 9.33 -13.50 13.52
N ALA A 112 8.71 -13.76 12.38
CA ALA A 112 9.27 -14.64 11.35
C ALA A 112 10.59 -14.11 10.80
N ALA A 113 10.66 -12.80 10.49
CA ALA A 113 11.88 -12.15 10.03
C ALA A 113 13.01 -12.22 11.09
N LYS A 114 12.68 -12.02 12.38
CA LYS A 114 13.61 -12.18 13.49
C LYS A 114 14.16 -13.59 13.57
N ARG A 115 13.28 -14.61 13.52
CA ARG A 115 13.69 -16.03 13.60
C ARG A 115 14.51 -16.47 12.38
N ALA A 116 14.19 -15.95 11.20
CA ALA A 116 14.99 -16.15 9.99
C ALA A 116 16.34 -15.40 10.02
N GLY A 117 16.57 -14.55 11.01
CA GLY A 117 17.81 -13.77 11.14
C GLY A 117 17.96 -12.68 10.09
N LEU A 118 16.85 -12.18 9.51
CA LEU A 118 16.86 -11.08 8.55
C LEU A 118 17.46 -9.82 9.18
N ARG A 119 18.35 -9.15 8.44
CA ARG A 119 19.04 -7.91 8.85
C ARG A 119 18.70 -6.72 7.97
N THR A 120 17.88 -6.91 6.97
CA THR A 120 17.38 -5.86 6.09
C THR A 120 16.19 -5.15 6.72
N THR A 121 15.86 -3.99 6.17
CA THR A 121 14.74 -3.19 6.64
C THR A 121 13.39 -3.83 6.26
N ILE A 122 12.50 -3.97 7.23
CA ILE A 122 11.10 -4.33 6.95
C ILE A 122 10.36 -3.04 6.57
N ALA A 123 9.92 -2.93 5.31
CA ALA A 123 9.00 -1.88 4.91
C ALA A 123 7.55 -2.34 5.15
N TYR A 124 6.75 -1.53 5.84
CA TYR A 124 5.36 -1.90 6.14
C TYR A 124 4.38 -0.74 5.94
N ALA A 125 3.13 -1.09 5.60
CA ALA A 125 2.09 -0.10 5.40
C ALA A 125 1.47 0.34 6.73
N SER A 126 1.72 1.61 7.12
CA SER A 126 0.84 2.39 7.97
C SER A 126 -0.20 3.12 7.11
N SER A 127 -0.76 4.24 7.54
CA SER A 127 -1.83 4.94 6.82
C SER A 127 -2.04 6.37 7.34
N ALA A 128 -2.52 7.27 6.50
CA ALA A 128 -3.06 8.56 6.91
C ALA A 128 -4.25 8.44 7.90
N ALA A 129 -4.90 7.27 7.98
CA ALA A 129 -5.99 7.01 8.93
C ALA A 129 -5.57 7.05 10.41
N VAL A 130 -4.29 7.24 10.70
CA VAL A 130 -3.77 7.50 12.06
C VAL A 130 -4.03 8.93 12.52
N TYR A 131 -4.33 9.85 11.59
CA TYR A 131 -4.56 11.26 11.86
C TYR A 131 -6.05 11.60 12.01
N ASP A 132 -6.32 12.64 12.77
CA ASP A 132 -7.58 13.38 12.73
C ASP A 132 -7.50 14.53 11.71
N GLU A 133 -8.57 15.30 11.60
CA GLU A 133 -8.69 16.46 10.71
C GLU A 133 -7.72 17.61 11.01
N ARG A 134 -7.06 17.61 12.18
CA ARG A 134 -6.04 18.60 12.57
C ARG A 134 -4.62 18.15 12.25
N GLY A 135 -4.45 16.92 11.75
CA GLY A 135 -3.14 16.33 11.53
C GLY A 135 -2.49 15.81 12.82
N GLU A 136 -3.26 15.64 13.91
CA GLU A 136 -2.78 15.02 15.14
C GLU A 136 -2.99 13.50 15.07
N ILE A 137 -2.11 12.74 15.74
CA ILE A 137 -2.26 11.28 15.82
C ILE A 137 -3.43 10.97 16.78
N ALA A 138 -4.62 10.89 16.20
CA ALA A 138 -5.88 10.63 16.89
C ALA A 138 -6.85 9.84 15.99
N PRO A 139 -6.56 8.52 15.76
CA PRO A 139 -7.30 7.72 14.79
C PRO A 139 -8.80 7.65 15.10
N ARG A 140 -9.63 7.82 14.07
CA ARG A 140 -11.10 7.81 14.14
C ARG A 140 -11.70 6.45 13.78
N THR A 141 -10.86 5.47 13.45
CA THR A 141 -11.29 4.12 13.02
C THR A 141 -10.45 3.04 13.71
N LEU A 142 -11.02 1.84 13.87
CA LEU A 142 -10.26 0.69 14.35
C LEU A 142 -9.04 0.40 13.47
N TYR A 143 -9.20 0.54 12.14
CA TYR A 143 -8.09 0.41 11.20
C TYR A 143 -6.93 1.37 11.55
N GLY A 144 -7.22 2.64 11.80
CA GLY A 144 -6.21 3.62 12.22
C GLY A 144 -5.54 3.25 13.55
N VAL A 145 -6.33 2.76 14.52
CA VAL A 145 -5.80 2.24 15.79
C VAL A 145 -4.85 1.06 15.55
N TYR A 146 -5.21 0.12 14.66
CA TYR A 146 -4.35 -1.02 14.33
C TYR A 146 -3.05 -0.57 13.65
N LYS A 147 -3.10 0.46 12.81
CA LYS A 147 -1.89 1.02 12.21
C LYS A 147 -0.96 1.67 13.23
N ILE A 148 -1.49 2.38 14.24
CA ILE A 148 -0.70 2.89 15.39
C ILE A 148 -0.10 1.75 16.20
N ALA A 149 -0.84 0.65 16.42
CA ALA A 149 -0.29 -0.52 17.09
C ALA A 149 0.90 -1.11 16.33
N ASN A 150 0.83 -1.18 14.99
CA ASN A 150 1.93 -1.66 14.16
C ASN A 150 3.17 -0.77 14.25
N GLU A 151 2.99 0.56 14.25
CA GLU A 151 4.10 1.51 14.46
C GLU A 151 4.75 1.34 15.84
N GLY A 152 3.94 1.08 16.87
CA GLY A 152 4.42 0.75 18.23
C GLY A 152 5.18 -0.58 18.24
N THR A 153 4.65 -1.61 17.60
CA THR A 153 5.28 -2.93 17.44
C THR A 153 6.66 -2.80 16.80
N ALA A 154 6.75 -2.11 15.67
CA ALA A 154 8.01 -1.89 14.96
C ALA A 154 9.08 -1.23 15.84
N ARG A 155 8.70 -0.23 16.64
CA ARG A 155 9.62 0.45 17.59
C ARG A 155 10.16 -0.50 18.66
N LEU A 156 9.34 -1.42 19.16
CA LEU A 156 9.78 -2.39 20.17
C LEU A 156 10.71 -3.45 19.56
N TYR A 157 10.43 -3.96 18.36
CA TYR A 157 11.36 -4.86 17.67
C TYR A 157 12.71 -4.21 17.35
N TRP A 158 12.74 -2.90 17.12
CA TRP A 158 14.02 -2.20 17.04
C TRP A 158 14.72 -2.12 18.39
N ALA A 159 14.01 -1.69 19.45
CA ALA A 159 14.58 -1.48 20.76
C ALA A 159 15.12 -2.78 21.39
N ASP A 160 14.40 -3.88 21.22
CA ASP A 160 14.70 -5.15 21.87
C ASP A 160 15.60 -6.05 21.00
N ASP A 161 15.45 -6.03 19.68
CA ASP A 161 16.06 -6.98 18.75
C ASP A 161 16.92 -6.32 17.65
N GLY A 162 16.96 -4.98 17.58
CA GLY A 162 17.72 -4.23 16.57
C GLY A 162 17.16 -4.41 15.14
N MET A 163 15.88 -4.75 15.00
CA MET A 163 15.24 -4.94 13.69
C MET A 163 14.85 -3.59 13.08
N ALA A 164 15.57 -3.17 12.06
CA ALA A 164 15.28 -1.94 11.35
C ALA A 164 13.97 -2.03 10.55
N SER A 165 13.20 -0.94 10.55
CA SER A 165 11.95 -0.89 9.80
C SER A 165 11.59 0.53 9.35
N ILE A 166 10.83 0.62 8.26
CA ILE A 166 10.23 1.86 7.78
C ILE A 166 8.74 1.65 7.56
N GLY A 167 7.93 2.36 8.34
CA GLY A 167 6.50 2.48 8.12
C GLY A 167 6.19 3.63 7.17
N LEU A 168 5.40 3.41 6.13
CA LEU A 168 4.93 4.47 5.25
C LEU A 168 3.42 4.69 5.44
N ARG A 169 3.01 5.96 5.47
CA ARG A 169 1.61 6.39 5.59
C ARG A 169 1.13 6.99 4.26
N PRO A 170 0.62 6.18 3.32
CA PRO A 170 -0.09 6.70 2.16
C PRO A 170 -1.39 7.39 2.57
N PHE A 171 -1.85 8.36 1.76
CA PHE A 171 -3.17 8.95 1.93
C PHE A 171 -4.15 8.37 0.91
N ILE A 172 -4.68 9.17 -0.04
CA ILE A 172 -5.56 8.65 -1.08
C ILE A 172 -4.73 8.06 -2.20
N VAL A 173 -4.61 6.73 -2.19
CA VAL A 173 -3.97 6.02 -3.31
C VAL A 173 -4.95 5.94 -4.47
N TYR A 174 -4.48 6.26 -5.68
CA TYR A 174 -5.22 6.15 -6.93
C TYR A 174 -4.39 5.44 -8.00
N GLY A 175 -5.06 4.96 -9.04
CA GLY A 175 -4.41 4.30 -10.17
C GLY A 175 -4.93 2.88 -10.39
N PRO A 176 -4.47 2.19 -11.45
CA PRO A 176 -4.97 0.87 -11.82
C PRO A 176 -4.84 -0.14 -10.67
N GLY A 177 -5.92 -0.90 -10.45
CA GLY A 177 -6.02 -1.87 -9.35
C GLY A 177 -6.52 -1.29 -8.02
N ARG A 178 -6.79 0.03 -7.92
CA ARG A 178 -7.42 0.64 -6.75
C ARG A 178 -8.94 0.63 -6.91
N ASP A 179 -9.58 -0.47 -6.53
CA ASP A 179 -10.98 -0.80 -6.82
C ASP A 179 -11.86 -1.00 -5.58
N GLN A 180 -11.32 -0.90 -4.36
CA GLN A 180 -12.04 -1.16 -3.12
C GLN A 180 -11.89 -0.05 -2.08
N GLY A 181 -12.97 0.13 -1.29
CA GLY A 181 -13.05 1.12 -0.21
C GLY A 181 -13.46 2.51 -0.69
N LEU A 182 -13.92 3.35 0.24
CA LEU A 182 -14.44 4.69 -0.06
C LEU A 182 -13.44 5.54 -0.88
N THR A 183 -12.16 5.50 -0.49
CA THR A 183 -11.10 6.28 -1.14
C THR A 183 -10.62 5.69 -2.47
N ALA A 184 -11.26 4.63 -3.00
CA ALA A 184 -11.08 4.18 -4.37
C ALA A 184 -11.89 5.00 -5.37
N ALA A 185 -12.85 5.80 -4.92
CA ALA A 185 -13.77 6.55 -5.76
C ALA A 185 -13.09 7.40 -6.86
N PRO A 186 -11.95 8.09 -6.65
CA PRO A 186 -11.26 8.77 -7.75
C PRO A 186 -10.79 7.83 -8.86
N THR A 187 -10.31 6.62 -8.52
CA THR A 187 -9.92 5.62 -9.53
C THR A 187 -11.13 5.04 -10.26
N LEU A 188 -12.23 4.80 -9.55
CA LEU A 188 -13.50 4.35 -10.16
C LEU A 188 -14.07 5.42 -11.09
N ALA A 189 -13.92 6.70 -10.74
CA ALA A 189 -14.27 7.81 -11.62
C ALA A 189 -13.41 7.82 -12.91
N MET A 190 -12.10 7.52 -12.81
CA MET A 190 -11.22 7.39 -13.97
C MET A 190 -11.63 6.21 -14.85
N GLN A 191 -12.04 5.09 -14.24
CA GLN A 191 -12.56 3.94 -14.96
C GLN A 191 -13.87 4.27 -15.68
N ALA A 192 -14.82 4.92 -15.00
CA ALA A 192 -16.07 5.36 -15.60
C ALA A 192 -15.82 6.32 -16.78
N ALA A 193 -14.94 7.32 -16.62
CA ALA A 193 -14.56 8.24 -17.67
C ALA A 193 -13.91 7.56 -18.88
N ALA A 194 -13.15 6.47 -18.68
CA ALA A 194 -12.61 5.66 -19.76
C ALA A 194 -13.70 5.05 -20.66
N HIS A 195 -14.88 4.78 -20.09
CA HIS A 195 -16.05 4.23 -20.77
C HIS A 195 -17.13 5.28 -21.11
N HIS A 196 -16.84 6.57 -20.90
CA HIS A 196 -17.79 7.68 -21.08
C HIS A 196 -19.06 7.56 -20.19
N GLU A 197 -18.89 7.00 -18.97
CA GLU A 197 -19.94 6.85 -17.99
C GLU A 197 -19.88 7.95 -16.94
N PRO A 198 -21.02 8.48 -16.46
CA PRO A 198 -21.03 9.46 -15.38
C PRO A 198 -20.63 8.82 -14.05
N TYR A 199 -19.91 9.57 -13.21
CA TYR A 199 -19.55 9.12 -11.87
C TYR A 199 -19.52 10.28 -10.89
N THR A 200 -20.02 10.06 -9.66
CA THR A 200 -19.90 11.02 -8.56
C THR A 200 -18.92 10.49 -7.52
N ILE A 201 -17.83 11.21 -7.28
CA ILE A 201 -16.93 10.95 -6.16
C ILE A 201 -17.65 11.35 -4.87
N PRO A 202 -17.92 10.42 -3.91
CA PRO A 202 -18.81 10.65 -2.79
C PRO A 202 -18.14 11.40 -1.62
N PHE A 203 -17.18 12.26 -1.90
CA PHE A 203 -16.53 13.15 -0.96
C PHE A 203 -15.81 14.28 -1.70
N GLY A 204 -15.64 15.41 -1.03
CA GLY A 204 -15.02 16.61 -1.57
C GLY A 204 -13.84 17.10 -0.73
N GLY A 205 -13.63 18.42 -0.73
CA GLY A 205 -12.55 19.06 -0.01
C GLY A 205 -11.20 18.97 -0.72
N ARG A 206 -10.12 19.06 0.06
CA ARG A 206 -8.75 18.95 -0.42
C ARG A 206 -8.11 17.69 0.16
N THR A 207 -7.16 17.11 -0.57
CA THR A 207 -6.45 15.90 -0.14
C THR A 207 -5.16 15.72 -0.93
N GLN A 208 -4.23 14.92 -0.40
CA GLN A 208 -3.09 14.42 -1.18
C GLN A 208 -3.48 13.14 -1.91
N MET A 209 -3.12 13.09 -3.20
CA MET A 209 -3.35 11.97 -4.09
C MET A 209 -2.03 11.26 -4.40
N HIS A 210 -1.94 9.97 -4.10
CA HIS A 210 -0.74 9.17 -4.29
C HIS A 210 -0.93 8.15 -5.41
N TYR A 211 -0.18 8.29 -6.50
CA TYR A 211 -0.23 7.34 -7.59
C TYR A 211 0.30 5.96 -7.16
N ALA A 212 -0.43 4.89 -7.43
CA ALA A 212 -0.13 3.55 -6.93
C ALA A 212 1.30 3.06 -7.29
N PRO A 213 1.83 3.27 -8.50
CA PRO A 213 3.23 2.97 -8.83
C PRO A 213 4.25 3.72 -7.96
N ASP A 214 3.99 5.00 -7.64
CA ASP A 214 4.91 5.79 -6.80
C ASP A 214 4.90 5.30 -5.35
N VAL A 215 3.72 4.96 -4.84
CA VAL A 215 3.57 4.34 -3.51
C VAL A 215 4.36 3.03 -3.44
N ALA A 216 4.22 2.16 -4.44
CA ALA A 216 4.96 0.91 -4.53
C ALA A 216 6.48 1.15 -4.60
N ARG A 217 6.93 2.13 -5.39
CA ARG A 217 8.34 2.54 -5.44
C ARG A 217 8.85 3.01 -4.08
N GLY A 218 8.03 3.74 -3.32
CA GLY A 218 8.33 4.15 -1.95
C GLY A 218 8.58 2.94 -1.06
N PHE A 219 7.74 1.91 -1.10
CA PHE A 219 7.92 0.69 -0.31
C PHE A 219 9.17 -0.11 -0.72
N VAL A 220 9.45 -0.26 -2.01
CA VAL A 220 10.69 -0.93 -2.48
C VAL A 220 11.93 -0.18 -2.02
N ARG A 221 11.94 1.16 -2.14
CA ARG A 221 13.04 2.00 -1.62
C ARG A 221 13.19 1.88 -0.11
N ALA A 222 12.10 1.89 0.64
CA ALA A 222 12.10 1.72 2.08
C ALA A 222 12.71 0.37 2.50
N ALA A 223 12.32 -0.72 1.85
CA ALA A 223 12.86 -2.06 2.12
C ALA A 223 14.36 -2.20 1.79
N ARG A 224 14.88 -1.40 0.86
CA ARG A 224 16.31 -1.34 0.50
C ARG A 224 17.10 -0.34 1.33
N SER A 225 16.44 0.50 2.12
CA SER A 225 17.11 1.46 2.99
C SER A 225 17.71 0.75 4.20
N ALA A 226 18.69 1.38 4.83
CA ALA A 226 19.33 0.87 6.05
C ALA A 226 19.25 1.93 7.17
N PRO A 227 18.04 2.23 7.68
CA PRO A 227 17.91 3.20 8.76
C PRO A 227 18.46 2.62 10.07
N GLU A 228 18.99 3.48 10.93
CA GLU A 228 19.23 3.14 12.32
C GLU A 228 17.94 3.42 13.10
N GLY A 229 17.00 2.45 13.13
CA GLY A 229 15.76 2.61 13.86
C GLY A 229 14.52 1.98 13.23
N ALA A 230 13.40 2.29 13.85
CA ALA A 230 12.06 2.04 13.35
C ALA A 230 11.43 3.40 13.00
N ALA A 231 11.67 3.86 11.79
CA ALA A 231 11.17 5.15 11.32
C ALA A 231 9.75 5.02 10.75
N VAL A 232 8.98 6.10 10.86
CA VAL A 232 7.67 6.22 10.20
C VAL A 232 7.62 7.53 9.44
N TYR A 233 7.25 7.47 8.17
CA TYR A 233 7.15 8.62 7.30
C TYR A 233 5.78 8.69 6.64
N ASN A 234 5.30 9.92 6.43
CA ASN A 234 4.22 10.17 5.50
C ASN A 234 4.73 10.13 4.06
N LEU A 235 3.88 9.76 3.11
CA LEU A 235 4.18 10.05 1.72
C LEU A 235 3.83 11.53 1.49
N GLY A 236 4.78 12.28 0.96
CA GLY A 236 4.60 13.67 0.59
C GLY A 236 3.72 13.83 -0.65
N GLY A 237 3.41 15.05 -0.99
CA GLY A 237 2.64 15.40 -2.17
C GLY A 237 1.91 16.71 -1.97
N GLU A 238 1.52 17.37 -3.06
CA GLU A 238 0.72 18.58 -2.99
C GLU A 238 -0.74 18.25 -2.70
N ALA A 239 -1.37 19.00 -1.78
CA ALA A 239 -2.79 18.89 -1.53
C ALA A 239 -3.59 19.53 -2.68
N VAL A 240 -4.50 18.77 -3.27
CA VAL A 240 -5.33 19.16 -4.41
C VAL A 240 -6.82 19.16 -4.04
N ALA A 241 -7.60 20.05 -4.65
CA ALA A 241 -9.04 20.01 -4.51
C ALA A 241 -9.63 18.83 -5.31
N LEU A 242 -10.57 18.07 -4.74
CA LEU A 242 -11.24 16.97 -5.45
C LEU A 242 -11.99 17.46 -6.70
N ALA A 243 -12.50 18.69 -6.69
CA ALA A 243 -13.08 19.31 -7.88
C ALA A 243 -12.06 19.48 -9.02
N GLU A 244 -10.80 19.76 -8.71
CA GLU A 244 -9.71 19.80 -9.71
C GLU A 244 -9.39 18.39 -10.22
N VAL A 245 -9.36 17.39 -9.34
CA VAL A 245 -9.19 15.98 -9.72
C VAL A 245 -10.31 15.57 -10.70
N ALA A 246 -11.57 15.85 -10.39
CA ALA A 246 -12.70 15.55 -11.26
C ALA A 246 -12.57 16.24 -12.62
N ARG A 247 -12.21 17.54 -12.65
CA ARG A 247 -11.96 18.30 -13.88
C ARG A 247 -10.87 17.67 -14.75
N LEU A 248 -9.81 17.16 -14.13
CA LEU A 248 -8.72 16.47 -14.85
C LEU A 248 -9.15 15.09 -15.40
N ILE A 249 -10.07 14.39 -14.71
CA ILE A 249 -10.58 13.10 -15.17
C ILE A 249 -11.51 13.28 -16.38
N GLY A 250 -12.48 14.18 -16.29
CA GLY A 250 -13.40 14.43 -17.40
C GLY A 250 -14.69 15.13 -16.97
N PRO A 251 -15.45 15.66 -17.96
CA PRO A 251 -16.66 16.44 -17.70
C PRO A 251 -17.82 15.62 -17.14
N GLU A 252 -17.75 14.28 -17.21
CA GLU A 252 -18.79 13.38 -16.69
C GLU A 252 -18.60 13.07 -15.19
N VAL A 253 -17.54 13.62 -14.55
CA VAL A 253 -17.22 13.35 -13.14
C VAL A 253 -17.64 14.50 -12.26
N GLU A 254 -18.48 14.18 -11.30
CA GLU A 254 -18.95 15.10 -10.24
C GLU A 254 -18.29 14.76 -8.90
N VAL A 255 -18.36 15.69 -7.94
CA VAL A 255 -17.78 15.57 -6.61
C VAL A 255 -18.78 16.04 -5.56
N ASP A 256 -18.97 15.25 -4.50
CA ASP A 256 -19.72 15.66 -3.33
C ASP A 256 -18.99 16.79 -2.57
N GLU A 257 -19.73 17.61 -1.84
CA GLU A 257 -19.15 18.76 -1.10
C GLU A 257 -18.52 18.33 0.24
N GLN A 258 -18.90 17.18 0.80
CA GLN A 258 -18.50 16.78 2.15
C GLN A 258 -17.05 16.28 2.20
N PRO A 259 -16.15 16.97 2.93
CA PRO A 259 -14.76 16.53 3.02
C PRO A 259 -14.61 15.25 3.82
N LEU A 260 -13.52 14.52 3.58
CA LEU A 260 -13.11 13.41 4.44
C LEU A 260 -12.65 13.93 5.81
N PRO A 261 -12.80 13.15 6.90
CA PRO A 261 -12.38 13.52 8.25
C PRO A 261 -10.87 13.30 8.45
N PHE A 262 -10.06 13.87 7.55
CA PHE A 262 -8.61 13.81 7.55
C PHE A 262 -8.02 15.19 7.27
N PRO A 263 -6.74 15.45 7.58
CA PRO A 263 -6.12 16.72 7.20
C PRO A 263 -6.02 16.82 5.67
N ASP A 264 -6.03 18.04 5.15
CA ASP A 264 -5.86 18.29 3.72
C ASP A 264 -4.48 17.80 3.23
N GLU A 265 -3.48 17.92 4.08
CA GLU A 265 -2.08 17.57 3.82
C GLU A 265 -1.47 16.84 5.03
N LEU A 266 -0.69 15.79 4.75
CA LEU A 266 0.02 15.05 5.79
C LEU A 266 1.24 15.84 6.27
N PRO A 267 1.48 15.88 7.60
CA PRO A 267 2.62 16.61 8.15
C PRO A 267 3.97 15.95 7.79
N GLU A 268 5.04 16.70 7.92
CA GLU A 268 6.39 16.12 7.87
C GLU A 268 6.64 15.19 9.09
N PRO A 269 7.59 14.23 9.03
CA PRO A 269 8.53 14.02 7.92
C PRO A 269 7.95 13.21 6.77
N TRP A 270 8.33 13.60 5.55
CA TRP A 270 7.96 12.90 4.33
C TRP A 270 9.06 11.93 3.88
N PHE A 271 8.64 10.77 3.32
CA PHE A 271 9.57 9.85 2.70
C PHE A 271 9.96 10.35 1.31
N ASP A 272 11.27 10.44 1.07
CA ASP A 272 11.80 10.85 -0.24
C ASP A 272 11.52 9.78 -1.31
N THR A 273 10.49 10.02 -2.11
CA THR A 273 10.15 9.20 -3.28
C THR A 273 9.71 10.11 -4.44
N PRO A 274 10.19 9.85 -5.66
CA PRO A 274 9.72 10.58 -6.83
C PRO A 274 8.21 10.41 -7.02
N LEU A 275 7.52 11.51 -7.27
CA LEU A 275 6.08 11.53 -7.50
C LEU A 275 5.78 11.86 -8.96
N THR A 276 4.87 11.09 -9.53
CA THR A 276 4.30 11.36 -10.84
C THR A 276 3.35 12.57 -10.74
N PRO A 277 3.45 13.58 -11.62
CA PRO A 277 2.48 14.66 -11.64
C PRO A 277 1.05 14.14 -11.72
N LEU A 278 0.12 14.74 -10.96
CA LEU A 278 -1.25 14.24 -10.84
C LEU A 278 -1.93 14.06 -12.20
N ALA A 279 -1.80 15.04 -13.10
CA ALA A 279 -2.40 14.99 -14.43
C ALA A 279 -1.87 13.81 -15.26
N ASP A 280 -0.57 13.49 -15.14
CA ASP A 280 0.06 12.37 -15.84
C ASP A 280 -0.43 11.03 -15.28
N GLY A 281 -0.51 10.89 -13.96
CA GLY A 281 -1.02 9.68 -13.31
C GLY A 281 -2.51 9.42 -13.64
N ILE A 282 -3.33 10.48 -13.70
CA ILE A 282 -4.73 10.38 -14.14
C ILE A 282 -4.79 9.93 -15.60
N THR A 283 -4.03 10.58 -16.51
CA THR A 283 -3.99 10.25 -17.93
C THR A 283 -3.60 8.79 -18.15
N GLN A 284 -2.50 8.35 -17.54
CA GLN A 284 -2.03 6.95 -17.63
C GLN A 284 -3.07 5.95 -17.12
N THR A 285 -3.79 6.29 -16.05
CA THR A 285 -4.83 5.43 -15.47
C THR A 285 -6.01 5.29 -16.44
N VAL A 286 -6.51 6.41 -16.99
CA VAL A 286 -7.64 6.41 -17.94
C VAL A 286 -7.27 5.67 -19.23
N GLU A 287 -6.06 5.91 -19.77
CA GLU A 287 -5.58 5.22 -20.97
C GLU A 287 -5.47 3.72 -20.77
N LEU A 288 -4.97 3.27 -19.61
CA LEU A 288 -4.91 1.85 -19.30
C LEU A 288 -6.31 1.24 -19.27
N PHE A 289 -7.28 1.86 -18.61
CA PHE A 289 -8.66 1.35 -18.58
C PHE A 289 -9.29 1.30 -19.99
N ARG A 290 -8.96 2.24 -20.89
CA ARG A 290 -9.41 2.19 -22.29
C ARG A 290 -8.80 1.04 -23.08
N SER A 291 -7.59 0.60 -22.72
CA SER A 291 -6.87 -0.45 -23.44
C SER A 291 -7.29 -1.89 -23.07
N VAL A 292 -8.02 -2.06 -21.96
CA VAL A 292 -8.43 -3.39 -21.43
C VAL A 292 -9.88 -3.74 -21.80
N VAL A 293 -10.52 -2.99 -22.69
CA VAL A 293 -11.89 -3.19 -23.20
C VAL A 293 -11.91 -4.15 -24.37
#